data_97eb2e65c541ebcb30b9a7e3a7ed0ea7
#
_entry.id   97eb2e65c541ebcb30b9a7e3a7ed0ea7
#
_cell.length_a   1.000
_cell.length_b   1.000
_cell.length_c   1.000
_cell.angle_alpha   90.00
_cell.angle_beta   90.00
_cell.angle_gamma   90.00
#
_symmetry.space_group_name_H-M   'P 1'
#
loop_
_entity.id
_entity.type
_entity.pdbx_description
1 polymer ?
#
loop_
_entity_poly.entity_id
_entity_poly.type
_entity_poly.pdbx_seq_one_letter_code
_entity_poly.pdbx_strand_id
1 'polypeptide(L)'
;MNKRDQFVGECIDYTHDGLGVVKHDNTTIFVKNLLLHEVAKIEIIKVLKSYCVGRVVELKTPSSERIEPKCDCFKQCGGCSLMHMSDQEQQSFKTNRVKETFLKIAHQDLRVNDCLMDQDPYHYRNKVQVPFGKQDGHIVSGFYKARTNDIINNDYCLIQNEFSNKVIKRIKELFEKYHIQPYDKLTKTGNIKHVLTKTSYHKNEAMVVFISYKKKIPHIHEIIDTLTHEYPEIRTIIQNINSRHDNVILGEEEKVLYGEGYIEDTLLGNTYKISMKSFYQINPRQVEVLYSKAIEYAKFKPTDVVIDAYCGIGTISLTLAKHVKKVYGVEVVPQAIVDAKENAERNHITNAEFVCDDAGHFMTEFVERHEKVDCVMVDPPRKGCSTEFLERLTTLSPERIVYISCNVATQARDLTYLVEKGYKPLDVQPVDMFPHTPHIENILLLSK
;
A
#
# COMPACT_ATOMS: atom_id res chain seq x y z
N MET A 1 8.65 37.08 -1.00
CA MET A 1 7.37 36.70 -0.34
C MET A 1 7.58 36.48 1.14
N ASN A 2 6.62 36.91 1.97
CA ASN A 2 6.63 36.77 3.42
C ASN A 2 5.46 35.89 3.89
N LYS A 3 5.57 35.39 5.10
CA LYS A 3 4.46 34.68 5.74
C LYS A 3 3.27 35.65 5.92
N ARG A 4 2.05 35.19 5.58
CA ARG A 4 0.78 35.91 5.54
C ARG A 4 0.57 36.81 4.31
N ASP A 5 1.53 36.94 3.38
CA ASP A 5 1.25 37.58 2.09
C ASP A 5 0.11 36.85 1.38
N GLN A 6 -0.76 37.61 0.72
CA GLN A 6 -1.89 37.09 -0.04
C GLN A 6 -1.83 37.59 -1.47
N PHE A 7 -2.13 36.68 -2.42
CA PHE A 7 -2.18 36.97 -3.84
C PHE A 7 -3.22 36.09 -4.53
N VAL A 8 -3.55 36.38 -5.77
CA VAL A 8 -4.38 35.53 -6.63
C VAL A 8 -3.46 34.81 -7.61
N GLY A 9 -3.61 33.51 -7.70
CA GLY A 9 -2.79 32.68 -8.61
C GLY A 9 -3.56 31.48 -9.14
N GLU A 10 -3.10 30.99 -10.29
CA GLU A 10 -3.63 29.80 -10.97
C GLU A 10 -2.75 28.57 -10.65
N CYS A 11 -3.39 27.43 -10.47
CA CYS A 11 -2.70 26.15 -10.37
C CYS A 11 -2.29 25.66 -11.77
N ILE A 12 -1.00 25.49 -11.97
CA ILE A 12 -0.42 25.15 -13.27
C ILE A 12 0.08 23.71 -13.37
N ASP A 13 0.20 23.00 -12.23
CA ASP A 13 0.73 21.63 -12.17
C ASP A 13 0.43 21.00 -10.80
N TYR A 14 0.75 19.74 -10.62
CA TYR A 14 0.71 19.04 -9.35
C TYR A 14 2.09 18.57 -8.89
N THR A 15 2.28 18.52 -7.59
CA THR A 15 3.40 17.79 -7.02
C THR A 15 3.11 16.27 -7.02
N HIS A 16 4.13 15.45 -6.79
CA HIS A 16 3.99 13.99 -6.70
C HIS A 16 3.03 13.51 -5.59
N ASP A 17 2.74 14.34 -4.61
CA ASP A 17 1.81 14.07 -3.50
C ASP A 17 0.45 14.79 -3.66
N GLY A 18 0.18 15.35 -4.84
CA GLY A 18 -1.12 15.94 -5.21
C GLY A 18 -1.36 17.35 -4.66
N LEU A 19 -0.31 18.09 -4.31
CA LEU A 19 -0.45 19.52 -4.02
C LEU A 19 -0.48 20.30 -5.34
N GLY A 20 -1.35 21.30 -5.45
CA GLY A 20 -1.33 22.24 -6.57
C GLY A 20 -0.04 23.07 -6.58
N VAL A 21 0.52 23.30 -7.76
CA VAL A 21 1.69 24.13 -7.99
C VAL A 21 1.26 25.46 -8.57
N VAL A 22 1.62 26.53 -7.90
CA VAL A 22 1.37 27.92 -8.34
C VAL A 22 2.70 28.64 -8.46
N LYS A 23 2.85 29.49 -9.48
CA LYS A 23 4.00 30.39 -9.63
C LYS A 23 3.55 31.84 -9.44
N HIS A 24 4.26 32.57 -8.58
CA HIS A 24 4.05 33.98 -8.38
C HIS A 24 5.41 34.66 -8.09
N ASP A 25 5.72 35.74 -8.79
CA ASP A 25 7.00 36.50 -8.67
C ASP A 25 8.23 35.58 -8.65
N ASN A 26 8.35 34.69 -9.64
CA ASN A 26 9.42 33.69 -9.76
C ASN A 26 9.53 32.69 -8.57
N THR A 27 8.56 32.69 -7.67
CA THR A 27 8.51 31.76 -6.54
C THR A 27 7.52 30.62 -6.82
N THR A 28 7.93 29.40 -6.55
CA THR A 28 7.03 28.22 -6.60
C THR A 28 6.31 28.09 -5.26
N ILE A 29 5.01 27.93 -5.30
CA ILE A 29 4.16 27.76 -4.12
C ILE A 29 3.37 26.47 -4.23
N PHE A 30 3.46 25.63 -3.20
CA PHE A 30 2.69 24.40 -3.10
C PHE A 30 1.44 24.64 -2.25
N VAL A 31 0.28 24.30 -2.80
CA VAL A 31 -1.03 24.60 -2.20
C VAL A 31 -1.85 23.32 -2.07
N LYS A 32 -2.24 22.99 -0.83
CA LYS A 32 -3.08 21.80 -0.58
C LYS A 32 -4.51 22.04 -1.09
N ASN A 33 -5.12 21.02 -1.68
CA ASN A 33 -6.51 21.02 -2.15
C ASN A 33 -6.79 22.08 -3.24
N LEU A 34 -5.84 22.40 -4.09
CA LEU A 34 -6.01 23.24 -5.26
C LEU A 34 -5.81 22.39 -6.51
N LEU A 35 -6.80 22.39 -7.42
CA LEU A 35 -6.78 21.60 -8.64
C LEU A 35 -6.15 22.37 -9.80
N LEU A 36 -5.71 21.63 -10.81
CA LEU A 36 -5.18 22.16 -12.05
C LEU A 36 -6.19 23.15 -12.69
N HIS A 37 -5.69 24.28 -13.18
CA HIS A 37 -6.45 25.40 -13.75
C HIS A 37 -7.39 26.14 -12.80
N GLU A 38 -7.41 25.80 -11.52
CA GLU A 38 -8.15 26.61 -10.55
C GLU A 38 -7.41 27.92 -10.24
N VAL A 39 -8.20 29.00 -10.17
CA VAL A 39 -7.73 30.31 -9.70
C VAL A 39 -8.21 30.54 -8.28
N ALA A 40 -7.27 30.83 -7.38
CA ALA A 40 -7.59 31.04 -5.98
C ALA A 40 -6.84 32.23 -5.36
N LYS A 41 -7.45 32.85 -4.35
CA LYS A 41 -6.74 33.72 -3.41
C LYS A 41 -5.99 32.82 -2.43
N ILE A 42 -4.67 32.97 -2.40
CA ILE A 42 -3.75 32.11 -1.66
C ILE A 42 -3.03 32.93 -0.60
N GLU A 43 -2.92 32.39 0.62
CA GLU A 43 -2.13 32.95 1.70
C GLU A 43 -0.89 32.11 1.95
N ILE A 44 0.27 32.74 2.06
CA ILE A 44 1.54 32.06 2.40
C ILE A 44 1.56 31.69 3.88
N ILE A 45 1.66 30.38 4.16
CA ILE A 45 1.72 29.85 5.52
C ILE A 45 3.14 29.49 5.96
N LYS A 46 4.03 29.19 4.98
CA LYS A 46 5.44 28.88 5.26
C LYS A 46 6.32 29.30 4.09
N VAL A 47 7.45 29.93 4.40
CA VAL A 47 8.50 30.27 3.46
C VAL A 47 9.70 29.38 3.69
N LEU A 48 10.22 28.76 2.63
CA LEU A 48 11.43 27.92 2.62
C LEU A 48 12.43 28.52 1.62
N LYS A 49 13.64 27.99 1.58
CA LYS A 49 14.73 28.54 0.76
C LYS A 49 14.42 28.51 -0.75
N SER A 50 13.74 27.48 -1.25
CA SER A 50 13.49 27.25 -2.68
C SER A 50 12.03 27.30 -3.09
N TYR A 51 11.10 27.31 -2.15
CA TYR A 51 9.66 27.34 -2.41
C TYR A 51 8.87 27.86 -1.20
N CYS A 52 7.60 28.17 -1.42
CA CYS A 52 6.67 28.52 -0.35
C CYS A 52 5.57 27.45 -0.24
N VAL A 53 4.88 27.43 0.90
CA VAL A 53 3.65 26.67 1.10
C VAL A 53 2.51 27.65 1.33
N GLY A 54 1.46 27.51 0.54
CA GLY A 54 0.25 28.33 0.62
C GLY A 54 -0.97 27.52 1.09
N ARG A 55 -2.01 28.25 1.47
CA ARG A 55 -3.36 27.73 1.67
C ARG A 55 -4.36 28.53 0.86
N VAL A 56 -5.39 27.86 0.36
CA VAL A 56 -6.53 28.54 -0.27
C VAL A 56 -7.29 29.32 0.79
N VAL A 57 -7.49 30.62 0.55
CA VAL A 57 -8.35 31.50 1.35
C VAL A 57 -9.74 31.56 0.70
N GLU A 58 -9.76 31.70 -0.63
CA GLU A 58 -10.98 31.79 -1.42
C GLU A 58 -10.72 31.19 -2.79
N LEU A 59 -11.58 30.30 -3.23
CA LEU A 59 -11.55 29.75 -4.59
C LEU A 59 -12.32 30.71 -5.50
N LYS A 60 -11.65 31.27 -6.51
CA LYS A 60 -12.23 32.26 -7.44
C LYS A 60 -12.86 31.56 -8.64
N THR A 61 -12.14 30.62 -9.23
CA THR A 61 -12.58 29.87 -10.40
C THR A 61 -12.35 28.37 -10.11
N PRO A 62 -13.39 27.60 -9.81
CA PRO A 62 -13.25 26.17 -9.60
C PRO A 62 -13.04 25.44 -10.93
N SER A 63 -12.33 24.32 -10.89
CA SER A 63 -12.24 23.35 -12.00
C SER A 63 -13.54 22.58 -12.13
N SER A 64 -13.92 22.17 -13.37
CA SER A 64 -15.00 21.21 -13.63
C SER A 64 -14.74 19.84 -12.99
N GLU A 65 -13.47 19.52 -12.76
CA GLU A 65 -13.01 18.26 -12.16
C GLU A 65 -13.07 18.28 -10.63
N ARG A 66 -13.49 19.40 -10.02
CA ARG A 66 -13.68 19.47 -8.56
C ARG A 66 -15.00 18.85 -8.15
N ILE A 67 -14.92 17.91 -7.21
CA ILE A 67 -16.09 17.33 -6.55
C ILE A 67 -16.04 17.60 -5.03
N GLU A 68 -17.19 17.55 -4.38
CA GLU A 68 -17.24 17.61 -2.91
C GLU A 68 -16.86 16.24 -2.34
N PRO A 69 -15.84 16.17 -1.47
CA PRO A 69 -15.44 14.91 -0.83
C PRO A 69 -16.56 14.32 0.00
N LYS A 70 -16.89 13.05 -0.21
CA LYS A 70 -17.95 12.33 0.56
C LYS A 70 -17.55 12.08 2.02
N CYS A 71 -16.28 12.26 2.38
CA CYS A 71 -15.77 11.99 3.72
C CYS A 71 -15.73 13.28 4.56
N ASP A 72 -16.49 13.34 5.65
CA ASP A 72 -16.53 14.50 6.56
C ASP A 72 -15.17 14.82 7.21
N CYS A 73 -14.32 13.80 7.34
CA CYS A 73 -12.98 13.94 7.90
C CYS A 73 -11.91 14.40 6.89
N PHE A 74 -12.23 14.51 5.59
CA PHE A 74 -11.26 14.75 4.51
C PHE A 74 -10.34 15.96 4.76
N LYS A 75 -10.89 17.05 5.26
CA LYS A 75 -10.10 18.29 5.50
C LYS A 75 -9.04 18.13 6.58
N GLN A 76 -9.23 17.20 7.52
CA GLN A 76 -8.37 17.02 8.69
C GLN A 76 -7.54 15.74 8.63
N CYS A 77 -8.12 14.66 8.09
CA CYS A 77 -7.49 13.34 8.03
C CYS A 77 -6.27 13.33 7.08
N GLY A 78 -5.23 12.59 7.48
CA GLY A 78 -4.04 12.38 6.66
C GLY A 78 -4.14 11.19 5.70
N GLY A 79 -5.26 10.46 5.67
CA GLY A 79 -5.39 9.21 4.91
C GLY A 79 -5.65 9.41 3.42
N CYS A 80 -6.59 10.28 3.07
CA CYS A 80 -6.96 10.59 1.68
C CYS A 80 -6.54 12.01 1.33
N SER A 81 -6.03 12.24 0.13
CA SER A 81 -5.63 13.58 -0.32
C SER A 81 -6.20 13.98 -1.68
N LEU A 82 -6.82 13.05 -2.41
CA LEU A 82 -7.35 13.29 -3.76
C LEU A 82 -8.88 13.17 -3.88
N MET A 83 -9.61 12.94 -2.79
CA MET A 83 -11.06 12.71 -2.82
C MET A 83 -11.88 13.94 -3.31
N HIS A 84 -11.25 15.09 -3.47
CA HIS A 84 -11.84 16.31 -4.04
C HIS A 84 -11.66 16.42 -5.56
N MET A 85 -10.95 15.47 -6.17
CA MET A 85 -10.78 15.30 -7.61
C MET A 85 -11.80 14.30 -8.15
N SER A 86 -12.35 14.57 -9.33
CA SER A 86 -13.13 13.56 -10.08
C SER A 86 -12.28 12.32 -10.37
N ASP A 87 -12.91 11.21 -10.70
CA ASP A 87 -12.19 9.98 -11.08
C ASP A 87 -11.33 10.22 -12.33
N GLN A 88 -11.81 11.04 -13.29
CA GLN A 88 -11.08 11.45 -14.47
C GLN A 88 -9.79 12.21 -14.11
N GLU A 89 -9.88 13.16 -13.20
CA GLU A 89 -8.73 13.96 -12.78
C GLU A 89 -7.74 13.10 -11.97
N GLN A 90 -8.22 12.19 -11.12
CA GLN A 90 -7.35 11.25 -10.42
C GLN A 90 -6.61 10.33 -11.40
N GLN A 91 -7.28 9.84 -12.46
CA GLN A 91 -6.67 9.04 -13.52
C GLN A 91 -5.58 9.83 -14.25
N SER A 92 -5.92 11.04 -14.70
CA SER A 92 -4.99 11.93 -15.40
C SER A 92 -3.77 12.27 -14.54
N PHE A 93 -4.00 12.62 -13.27
CA PHE A 93 -2.94 12.90 -12.30
C PHE A 93 -1.98 11.70 -12.15
N LYS A 94 -2.53 10.49 -11.96
CA LYS A 94 -1.73 9.27 -11.76
C LYS A 94 -0.95 8.89 -13.00
N THR A 95 -1.56 8.96 -14.18
CA THR A 95 -0.91 8.70 -15.47
C THR A 95 0.23 9.69 -15.72
N ASN A 96 -0.04 10.99 -15.60
CA ASN A 96 0.95 12.04 -15.81
C ASN A 96 2.11 11.96 -14.81
N ARG A 97 1.82 11.64 -13.55
CA ARG A 97 2.86 11.45 -12.54
C ARG A 97 3.86 10.37 -12.94
N VAL A 98 3.41 9.24 -13.50
CA VAL A 98 4.29 8.17 -13.97
C VAL A 98 5.14 8.68 -15.14
N LYS A 99 4.49 9.25 -16.16
CA LYS A 99 5.15 9.80 -17.35
C LYS A 99 6.25 10.82 -16.99
N GLU A 100 5.89 11.83 -16.20
CA GLU A 100 6.81 12.87 -15.77
C GLU A 100 7.97 12.35 -14.91
N THR A 101 7.73 11.30 -14.11
CA THR A 101 8.78 10.70 -13.29
C THR A 101 9.80 9.98 -14.15
N PHE A 102 9.39 9.20 -15.15
CA PHE A 102 10.33 8.56 -16.08
C PHE A 102 11.08 9.58 -16.92
N LEU A 103 10.42 10.62 -17.41
CA LEU A 103 11.05 11.68 -18.17
C LEU A 103 12.13 12.42 -17.35
N LYS A 104 11.80 12.79 -16.11
CA LYS A 104 12.70 13.62 -15.27
C LYS A 104 13.85 12.83 -14.63
N ILE A 105 13.62 11.57 -14.26
CA ILE A 105 14.60 10.75 -13.53
C ILE A 105 15.36 9.80 -14.47
N ALA A 106 14.65 9.08 -15.32
CA ALA A 106 15.26 8.11 -16.23
C ALA A 106 15.66 8.74 -17.59
N HIS A 107 15.28 10.00 -17.85
CA HIS A 107 15.46 10.67 -19.14
C HIS A 107 14.87 9.86 -20.32
N GLN A 108 13.74 9.18 -20.03
CA GLN A 108 13.02 8.34 -20.99
C GLN A 108 11.62 8.94 -21.23
N ASP A 109 11.33 9.34 -22.46
CA ASP A 109 9.97 9.73 -22.89
C ASP A 109 9.21 8.46 -23.28
N LEU A 110 8.56 7.83 -22.29
CA LEU A 110 7.85 6.58 -22.48
C LEU A 110 6.37 6.82 -22.76
N ARG A 111 5.81 5.97 -23.61
CA ARG A 111 4.35 5.86 -23.73
C ARG A 111 3.81 5.19 -22.47
N VAL A 112 3.10 5.94 -21.66
CA VAL A 112 2.41 5.47 -20.46
C VAL A 112 0.94 5.29 -20.78
N ASN A 113 0.39 4.10 -20.51
CA ASN A 113 -1.04 3.86 -20.64
C ASN A 113 -1.83 4.58 -19.54
N ASP A 114 -3.11 4.85 -19.78
CA ASP A 114 -3.97 5.44 -18.76
C ASP A 114 -4.02 4.56 -17.51
N CYS A 115 -4.01 5.18 -16.35
CA CYS A 115 -4.07 4.47 -15.07
C CYS A 115 -5.35 3.62 -14.99
N LEU A 116 -5.19 2.34 -14.67
CA LEU A 116 -6.34 1.44 -14.44
C LEU A 116 -6.97 1.77 -13.09
N MET A 117 -8.15 2.41 -13.15
CA MET A 117 -8.88 2.88 -11.96
C MET A 117 -9.78 1.77 -11.39
N ASP A 118 -9.97 1.81 -10.05
CA ASP A 118 -10.96 0.96 -9.41
C ASP A 118 -12.38 1.49 -9.72
N GLN A 119 -13.26 0.63 -10.20
CA GLN A 119 -14.66 0.99 -10.54
C GLN A 119 -15.48 1.32 -9.28
N ASP A 120 -15.07 0.80 -8.11
CA ASP A 120 -15.66 1.13 -6.82
C ASP A 120 -14.53 1.56 -5.85
N PRO A 121 -14.18 2.85 -5.83
CA PRO A 121 -13.03 3.35 -5.09
C PRO A 121 -13.25 3.42 -3.57
N TYR A 122 -14.34 2.84 -3.06
CA TYR A 122 -14.69 2.82 -1.64
C TYR A 122 -14.57 1.42 -1.04
N HIS A 123 -14.45 1.32 0.27
CA HIS A 123 -14.43 0.08 1.07
C HIS A 123 -13.41 -0.99 0.60
N TYR A 124 -12.39 -0.56 -0.16
CA TYR A 124 -11.43 -1.48 -0.78
C TYR A 124 -10.39 -2.04 0.20
N ARG A 125 -10.12 -1.34 1.33
CA ARG A 125 -9.04 -1.75 2.23
C ARG A 125 -9.43 -2.97 3.04
N ASN A 126 -8.85 -4.12 2.72
CA ASN A 126 -9.01 -5.37 3.45
C ASN A 126 -8.14 -5.46 4.72
N LYS A 127 -7.17 -4.57 4.90
CA LYS A 127 -6.37 -4.44 6.12
C LYS A 127 -6.53 -3.05 6.69
N VAL A 128 -7.02 -2.98 7.90
CA VAL A 128 -7.26 -1.76 8.65
C VAL A 128 -6.51 -1.81 9.96
N GLN A 129 -5.89 -0.73 10.36
CA GLN A 129 -5.16 -0.61 11.60
C GLN A 129 -5.35 0.78 12.17
N VAL A 130 -6.08 0.86 13.26
CA VAL A 130 -6.44 2.13 13.89
C VAL A 130 -5.86 2.24 15.29
N PRO A 131 -5.30 3.40 15.66
CA PRO A 131 -4.92 3.70 17.02
C PRO A 131 -6.16 3.89 17.90
N PHE A 132 -6.01 3.58 19.16
CA PHE A 132 -6.96 3.90 20.22
C PHE A 132 -6.34 4.94 21.15
N GLY A 133 -7.14 5.90 21.58
CA GLY A 133 -6.75 6.98 22.46
C GLY A 133 -7.89 7.42 23.36
N LYS A 134 -7.67 8.50 24.11
CA LYS A 134 -8.68 9.10 24.98
C LYS A 134 -8.76 10.61 24.74
N GLN A 135 -9.97 11.14 24.56
CA GLN A 135 -10.25 12.56 24.44
C GLN A 135 -11.48 12.88 25.28
N ASP A 136 -11.41 13.91 26.09
CA ASP A 136 -12.51 14.38 26.97
C ASP A 136 -13.11 13.26 27.83
N GLY A 137 -12.29 12.32 28.27
CA GLY A 137 -12.74 11.20 29.10
C GLY A 137 -13.24 9.97 28.34
N HIS A 138 -13.50 10.07 27.04
CA HIS A 138 -14.04 9.02 26.17
C HIS A 138 -12.95 8.34 25.33
N ILE A 139 -13.17 7.06 25.00
CA ILE A 139 -12.30 6.33 24.07
C ILE A 139 -12.56 6.81 22.64
N VAL A 140 -11.48 7.11 21.94
CA VAL A 140 -11.51 7.50 20.53
C VAL A 140 -10.69 6.54 19.70
N SER A 141 -11.12 6.30 18.46
CA SER A 141 -10.38 5.53 17.46
C SER A 141 -10.59 6.15 16.08
N GLY A 142 -9.62 5.96 15.20
CA GLY A 142 -9.67 6.47 13.83
C GLY A 142 -8.27 6.71 13.27
N PHE A 143 -8.11 7.75 12.46
CA PHE A 143 -6.81 8.09 11.88
C PHE A 143 -6.21 9.33 12.53
N TYR A 144 -4.89 9.47 12.36
CA TYR A 144 -4.22 10.67 12.82
C TYR A 144 -4.57 11.87 11.94
N LYS A 145 -4.75 13.02 12.58
CA LYS A 145 -4.76 14.31 11.91
C LYS A 145 -3.43 14.50 11.19
N ALA A 146 -3.50 15.03 9.97
CA ALA A 146 -2.32 15.20 9.13
C ALA A 146 -1.16 15.89 9.86
N ARG A 147 0.02 15.24 9.88
CA ARG A 147 1.26 15.74 10.53
C ARG A 147 1.20 15.87 12.06
N THR A 148 0.27 15.20 12.72
CA THR A 148 0.17 15.15 14.18
C THR A 148 0.00 13.72 14.67
N ASN A 149 -0.02 13.53 15.99
CA ASN A 149 -0.41 12.27 16.64
C ASN A 149 -1.84 12.34 17.24
N ASP A 150 -2.59 13.39 16.93
CA ASP A 150 -3.98 13.53 17.39
C ASP A 150 -4.88 12.60 16.60
N ILE A 151 -5.67 11.80 17.30
CA ILE A 151 -6.63 10.87 16.68
C ILE A 151 -7.90 11.66 16.32
N ILE A 152 -8.30 11.58 15.07
CA ILE A 152 -9.62 12.01 14.63
C ILE A 152 -10.58 10.87 14.97
N ASN A 153 -11.49 11.10 15.91
CA ASN A 153 -12.51 10.10 16.22
C ASN A 153 -13.42 9.91 15.01
N ASN A 154 -13.32 8.74 14.40
CA ASN A 154 -14.08 8.42 13.19
C ASN A 154 -14.55 6.96 13.25
N ASP A 155 -15.85 6.76 13.37
CA ASP A 155 -16.46 5.43 13.45
C ASP A 155 -16.75 4.82 12.07
N TYR A 156 -16.62 5.60 10.99
CA TYR A 156 -16.89 5.14 9.65
C TYR A 156 -15.95 5.77 8.61
N CYS A 157 -15.02 4.99 8.12
CA CYS A 157 -14.09 5.41 7.09
C CYS A 157 -14.50 4.83 5.74
N LEU A 158 -14.73 5.69 4.74
CA LEU A 158 -15.22 5.30 3.41
C LEU A 158 -14.28 4.38 2.62
N ILE A 159 -12.98 4.37 2.92
CA ILE A 159 -12.04 3.49 2.20
C ILE A 159 -11.76 2.18 2.94
N GLN A 160 -12.13 2.08 4.23
CA GLN A 160 -12.04 0.83 4.99
C GLN A 160 -13.17 -0.12 4.61
N ASN A 161 -12.89 -1.42 4.62
CA ASN A 161 -13.91 -2.45 4.51
C ASN A 161 -15.03 -2.22 5.53
N GLU A 162 -16.28 -2.37 5.12
CA GLU A 162 -17.45 -2.10 5.97
C GLU A 162 -17.50 -2.95 7.24
N PHE A 163 -17.12 -4.22 7.13
CA PHE A 163 -16.99 -5.11 8.28
C PHE A 163 -16.01 -4.53 9.31
N SER A 164 -14.85 -4.04 8.85
CA SER A 164 -13.84 -3.43 9.73
C SER A 164 -14.38 -2.19 10.46
N ASN A 165 -15.15 -1.34 9.77
CA ASN A 165 -15.82 -0.20 10.41
C ASN A 165 -16.75 -0.65 11.54
N LYS A 166 -17.62 -1.64 11.27
CA LYS A 166 -18.59 -2.16 12.24
C LYS A 166 -17.89 -2.77 13.48
N VAL A 167 -16.91 -3.64 13.23
CA VAL A 167 -16.19 -4.35 14.30
C VAL A 167 -15.36 -3.39 15.15
N ILE A 168 -14.64 -2.44 14.57
CA ILE A 168 -13.84 -1.47 15.30
C ILE A 168 -14.72 -0.57 16.17
N LYS A 169 -15.86 -0.12 15.64
CA LYS A 169 -16.86 0.63 16.41
C LYS A 169 -17.35 -0.20 17.60
N ARG A 170 -17.71 -1.46 17.37
CA ARG A 170 -18.17 -2.36 18.43
C ARG A 170 -17.11 -2.62 19.50
N ILE A 171 -15.87 -2.80 19.11
CA ILE A 171 -14.73 -2.94 20.02
C ILE A 171 -14.57 -1.68 20.88
N LYS A 172 -14.72 -0.49 20.32
CA LYS A 172 -14.68 0.78 21.07
C LYS A 172 -15.77 0.81 22.14
N GLU A 173 -17.01 0.43 21.82
CA GLU A 173 -18.12 0.34 22.76
C GLU A 173 -17.85 -0.68 23.90
N LEU A 174 -17.28 -1.83 23.57
CA LEU A 174 -16.91 -2.85 24.55
C LEU A 174 -15.79 -2.36 25.48
N PHE A 175 -14.80 -1.63 24.94
CA PHE A 175 -13.74 -1.05 25.75
C PHE A 175 -14.26 0.01 26.72
N GLU A 176 -15.23 0.84 26.30
CA GLU A 176 -15.93 1.75 27.22
C GLU A 176 -16.69 0.98 28.31
N LYS A 177 -17.50 -0.01 27.92
CA LYS A 177 -18.30 -0.85 28.83
C LYS A 177 -17.46 -1.52 29.93
N TYR A 178 -16.28 -2.06 29.54
CA TYR A 178 -15.38 -2.78 30.45
C TYR A 178 -14.25 -1.92 31.01
N HIS A 179 -14.30 -0.60 30.80
CA HIS A 179 -13.32 0.37 31.29
C HIS A 179 -11.86 0.05 30.88
N ILE A 180 -11.67 -0.53 29.67
CA ILE A 180 -10.36 -0.85 29.13
C ILE A 180 -9.70 0.43 28.64
N GLN A 181 -8.54 0.77 29.23
CA GLN A 181 -7.88 2.03 28.93
C GLN A 181 -6.95 1.90 27.70
N PRO A 182 -7.08 2.79 26.71
CA PRO A 182 -6.08 2.95 25.68
C PRO A 182 -4.70 3.29 26.27
N TYR A 183 -3.63 2.90 25.58
CA TYR A 183 -2.28 3.21 26.00
C TYR A 183 -1.94 4.68 25.71
N ASP A 184 -1.53 5.39 26.73
CA ASP A 184 -1.04 6.76 26.65
C ASP A 184 0.49 6.77 26.63
N LYS A 185 1.08 7.30 25.54
CA LYS A 185 2.53 7.36 25.35
C LYS A 185 3.24 8.29 26.34
N LEU A 186 2.55 9.35 26.82
CA LEU A 186 3.14 10.36 27.70
C LEU A 186 3.21 9.83 29.13
N THR A 187 2.09 9.31 29.65
CA THR A 187 2.00 8.78 31.02
C THR A 187 2.44 7.33 31.14
N LYS A 188 2.62 6.61 30.01
CA LYS A 188 2.94 5.17 29.94
C LYS A 188 1.91 4.30 30.68
N THR A 189 0.67 4.77 30.73
CA THR A 189 -0.46 4.07 31.37
C THR A 189 -1.42 3.51 30.31
N GLY A 190 -2.39 2.68 30.76
CA GLY A 190 -3.31 2.02 29.85
C GLY A 190 -2.74 0.75 29.22
N ASN A 191 -3.40 0.23 28.20
CA ASN A 191 -3.02 -1.06 27.62
C ASN A 191 -3.18 -1.14 26.08
N ILE A 192 -4.35 -0.80 25.53
CA ILE A 192 -4.62 -0.99 24.09
C ILE A 192 -3.97 0.13 23.28
N LYS A 193 -3.10 -0.23 22.35
CA LYS A 193 -2.46 0.71 21.42
C LYS A 193 -3.23 0.84 20.13
N HIS A 194 -3.54 -0.30 19.50
CA HIS A 194 -4.21 -0.35 18.21
C HIS A 194 -5.15 -1.56 18.14
N VAL A 195 -6.10 -1.49 17.24
CA VAL A 195 -6.82 -2.66 16.73
C VAL A 195 -6.51 -2.79 15.25
N LEU A 196 -6.12 -4.00 14.83
CA LEU A 196 -5.94 -4.33 13.44
C LEU A 196 -7.01 -5.34 13.02
N THR A 197 -7.59 -5.14 11.85
CA THR A 197 -8.46 -6.12 11.20
C THR A 197 -7.89 -6.49 9.85
N LYS A 198 -8.01 -7.75 9.47
CA LYS A 198 -7.84 -8.22 8.09
C LYS A 198 -9.14 -8.92 7.68
N THR A 199 -9.58 -8.66 6.46
CA THR A 199 -10.76 -9.30 5.89
C THR A 199 -10.40 -9.98 4.58
N SER A 200 -10.96 -11.15 4.33
CA SER A 200 -10.91 -11.77 3.02
C SER A 200 -11.99 -11.14 2.11
N TYR A 201 -11.72 -11.13 0.84
CA TYR A 201 -12.65 -10.60 -0.16
C TYR A 201 -13.57 -11.70 -0.68
N HIS A 202 -13.02 -12.88 -0.97
CA HIS A 202 -13.79 -13.97 -1.58
C HIS A 202 -14.30 -15.02 -0.57
N LYS A 203 -13.72 -15.09 0.64
CA LYS A 203 -14.06 -16.14 1.63
C LYS A 203 -14.97 -15.66 2.76
N ASN A 204 -15.24 -14.35 2.85
CA ASN A 204 -16.01 -13.74 3.94
C ASN A 204 -15.46 -14.09 5.33
N GLU A 205 -14.14 -14.05 5.48
CA GLU A 205 -13.44 -14.32 6.73
C GLU A 205 -12.77 -13.07 7.27
N ALA A 206 -12.69 -12.96 8.59
CA ALA A 206 -12.06 -11.84 9.25
C ALA A 206 -11.15 -12.25 10.40
N MET A 207 -10.07 -11.51 10.55
CA MET A 207 -9.13 -11.56 11.66
C MET A 207 -9.21 -10.26 12.43
N VAL A 208 -9.25 -10.34 13.76
CA VAL A 208 -9.14 -9.20 14.67
C VAL A 208 -7.88 -9.35 15.50
N VAL A 209 -7.08 -8.27 15.58
CA VAL A 209 -5.85 -8.26 16.38
C VAL A 209 -5.88 -7.12 17.37
N PHE A 210 -5.78 -7.46 18.65
CA PHE A 210 -5.58 -6.48 19.72
C PHE A 210 -4.11 -6.24 19.94
N ILE A 211 -3.62 -5.03 19.64
CA ILE A 211 -2.23 -4.66 19.88
C ILE A 211 -2.16 -3.98 21.25
N SER A 212 -1.59 -4.70 22.21
CA SER A 212 -1.58 -4.30 23.62
C SER A 212 -0.18 -4.06 24.16
N TYR A 213 -0.06 -3.15 25.12
CA TYR A 213 1.21 -2.90 25.83
C TYR A 213 1.51 -4.00 26.86
N LYS A 214 0.47 -4.52 27.55
CA LYS A 214 0.58 -5.56 28.59
C LYS A 214 -0.02 -6.87 28.10
N LYS A 215 0.47 -7.99 28.66
CA LYS A 215 -0.03 -9.34 28.34
C LYS A 215 -1.48 -9.58 28.75
N LYS A 216 -1.94 -8.97 29.85
CA LYS A 216 -3.32 -9.16 30.34
C LYS A 216 -4.22 -8.04 29.82
N ILE A 217 -5.28 -8.42 29.12
CA ILE A 217 -6.41 -7.54 28.74
C ILE A 217 -7.57 -7.93 29.65
N PRO A 218 -8.10 -7.02 30.50
CA PRO A 218 -9.27 -7.32 31.31
C PRO A 218 -10.47 -7.68 30.43
N HIS A 219 -11.34 -8.56 30.91
CA HIS A 219 -12.60 -8.96 30.25
C HIS A 219 -12.42 -9.44 28.79
N ILE A 220 -11.24 -9.97 28.45
CA ILE A 220 -10.97 -10.39 27.07
C ILE A 220 -11.87 -11.54 26.60
N HIS A 221 -12.27 -12.45 27.52
CA HIS A 221 -13.15 -13.57 27.17
C HIS A 221 -14.55 -13.07 26.83
N GLU A 222 -15.11 -12.19 27.63
CA GLU A 222 -16.43 -11.59 27.39
C GLU A 222 -16.46 -10.77 26.09
N ILE A 223 -15.34 -10.12 25.76
CA ILE A 223 -15.19 -9.40 24.48
C ILE A 223 -15.15 -10.36 23.30
N ILE A 224 -14.36 -11.44 23.41
CA ILE A 224 -14.27 -12.47 22.37
C ILE A 224 -15.65 -13.10 22.14
N ASP A 225 -16.31 -13.56 23.20
CA ASP A 225 -17.63 -14.18 23.11
C ASP A 225 -18.65 -13.26 22.44
N THR A 226 -18.65 -11.98 22.81
CA THR A 226 -19.53 -10.98 22.19
C THR A 226 -19.22 -10.80 20.71
N LEU A 227 -17.96 -10.61 20.34
CA LEU A 227 -17.55 -10.36 18.97
C LEU A 227 -17.80 -11.56 18.06
N THR A 228 -17.50 -12.77 18.51
CA THR A 228 -17.68 -13.99 17.70
C THR A 228 -19.15 -14.40 17.58
N HIS A 229 -19.97 -14.03 18.54
CA HIS A 229 -21.44 -14.22 18.46
C HIS A 229 -22.10 -13.21 17.52
N GLU A 230 -21.71 -11.93 17.60
CA GLU A 230 -22.28 -10.85 16.78
C GLU A 230 -21.76 -10.87 15.33
N TYR A 231 -20.54 -11.35 15.11
CA TYR A 231 -19.84 -11.34 13.83
C TYR A 231 -19.26 -12.73 13.48
N PRO A 232 -20.07 -13.61 12.89
CA PRO A 232 -19.66 -14.98 12.57
C PRO A 232 -18.56 -15.07 11.50
N GLU A 233 -18.27 -13.97 10.80
CA GLU A 233 -17.14 -13.84 9.86
C GLU A 233 -15.78 -13.86 10.58
N ILE A 234 -15.74 -13.57 11.89
CA ILE A 234 -14.50 -13.62 12.68
C ILE A 234 -14.03 -15.05 12.82
N ARG A 235 -12.98 -15.42 12.07
CA ARG A 235 -12.34 -16.73 12.14
C ARG A 235 -11.27 -16.81 13.18
N THR A 236 -10.63 -15.69 13.49
CA THR A 236 -9.55 -15.68 14.48
C THR A 236 -9.42 -14.33 15.16
N ILE A 237 -9.08 -14.37 16.45
CA ILE A 237 -8.72 -13.21 17.26
C ILE A 237 -7.34 -13.44 17.86
N ILE A 238 -6.45 -12.46 17.68
CA ILE A 238 -5.05 -12.54 18.11
C ILE A 238 -4.77 -11.37 19.06
N GLN A 239 -3.97 -11.60 20.07
CA GLN A 239 -3.29 -10.55 20.82
C GLN A 239 -1.85 -10.44 20.35
N ASN A 240 -1.43 -9.27 19.93
CA ASN A 240 -0.05 -8.92 19.69
C ASN A 240 0.44 -8.03 20.83
N ILE A 241 1.50 -8.47 21.53
CA ILE A 241 2.03 -7.76 22.69
C ILE A 241 3.20 -6.89 22.22
N ASN A 242 2.99 -5.58 22.34
CA ASN A 242 3.99 -4.58 21.95
C ASN A 242 4.30 -3.64 23.13
N SER A 243 5.32 -3.98 23.91
CA SER A 243 5.82 -3.18 25.02
C SER A 243 6.79 -2.05 24.60
N ARG A 244 7.05 -1.87 23.31
CA ARG A 244 7.94 -0.82 22.76
C ARG A 244 7.33 0.57 22.92
N HIS A 245 8.21 1.59 22.95
CA HIS A 245 7.81 2.99 23.05
C HIS A 245 8.01 3.79 21.74
N ASP A 246 8.52 3.13 20.71
CA ASP A 246 8.70 3.71 19.37
C ASP A 246 7.42 3.66 18.52
N ASN A 247 7.57 3.93 17.22
CA ASN A 247 6.46 3.94 16.27
C ASN A 247 6.21 2.57 15.61
N VAL A 248 6.94 1.53 16.00
CA VAL A 248 6.68 0.17 15.53
C VAL A 248 5.39 -0.32 16.15
N ILE A 249 4.46 -0.76 15.32
CA ILE A 249 3.09 -1.07 15.75
C ILE A 249 2.96 -2.50 16.24
N LEU A 250 3.51 -3.46 15.50
CA LEU A 250 3.48 -4.88 15.87
C LEU A 250 4.69 -5.23 16.73
N GLY A 251 4.44 -5.90 17.85
CA GLY A 251 5.48 -6.52 18.66
C GLY A 251 5.88 -7.90 18.13
N GLU A 252 6.86 -8.51 18.76
CA GLU A 252 7.36 -9.84 18.38
C GLU A 252 6.47 -10.96 18.93
N GLU A 253 5.94 -10.80 20.15
CA GLU A 253 5.12 -11.80 20.85
C GLU A 253 3.66 -11.71 20.40
N GLU A 254 3.10 -12.86 20.05
CA GLU A 254 1.68 -12.99 19.69
C GLU A 254 1.04 -14.19 20.39
N LYS A 255 -0.26 -14.08 20.65
CA LYS A 255 -1.07 -15.13 21.26
C LYS A 255 -2.39 -15.24 20.52
N VAL A 256 -2.70 -16.41 19.99
CA VAL A 256 -4.03 -16.71 19.46
C VAL A 256 -4.99 -16.83 20.62
N LEU A 257 -6.04 -16.01 20.62
CA LEU A 257 -7.09 -15.97 21.64
C LEU A 257 -8.34 -16.75 21.21
N TYR A 258 -8.59 -16.81 19.90
CA TYR A 258 -9.70 -17.54 19.28
C TYR A 258 -9.32 -17.97 17.87
N GLY A 259 -9.78 -19.14 17.43
CA GLY A 259 -9.53 -19.69 16.11
C GLY A 259 -8.10 -20.17 15.89
N GLU A 260 -7.67 -20.22 14.61
CA GLU A 260 -6.42 -20.86 14.21
C GLU A 260 -5.24 -19.89 13.98
N GLY A 261 -5.45 -18.60 14.16
CA GLY A 261 -4.39 -17.58 13.99
C GLY A 261 -4.20 -17.09 12.54
N TYR A 262 -5.06 -17.50 11.62
CA TYR A 262 -5.05 -17.03 10.23
C TYR A 262 -6.46 -16.94 9.65
N ILE A 263 -6.57 -16.31 8.49
CA ILE A 263 -7.74 -16.34 7.59
C ILE A 263 -7.29 -16.82 6.23
N GLU A 264 -8.25 -17.21 5.40
CA GLU A 264 -8.00 -17.55 4.01
C GLU A 264 -8.67 -16.54 3.07
N ASP A 265 -8.01 -16.27 1.94
CA ASP A 265 -8.63 -15.55 0.83
C ASP A 265 -8.23 -16.19 -0.50
N THR A 266 -8.98 -15.86 -1.56
CA THR A 266 -8.69 -16.32 -2.92
C THR A 266 -8.21 -15.15 -3.76
N LEU A 267 -7.16 -15.37 -4.56
CA LEU A 267 -6.63 -14.41 -5.52
C LEU A 267 -6.31 -15.13 -6.82
N LEU A 268 -6.95 -14.72 -7.92
CA LEU A 268 -6.76 -15.30 -9.26
C LEU A 268 -6.86 -16.84 -9.27
N GLY A 269 -7.83 -17.37 -8.50
CA GLY A 269 -8.13 -18.79 -8.40
C GLY A 269 -7.18 -19.62 -7.54
N ASN A 270 -6.29 -18.99 -6.75
CA ASN A 270 -5.49 -19.64 -5.73
C ASN A 270 -5.96 -19.21 -4.35
N THR A 271 -6.00 -20.14 -3.39
CA THR A 271 -6.32 -19.85 -2.00
C THR A 271 -5.05 -19.63 -1.18
N TYR A 272 -5.03 -18.56 -0.40
CA TYR A 272 -3.88 -18.15 0.41
C TYR A 272 -4.22 -18.13 1.89
N LYS A 273 -3.33 -18.72 2.70
CA LYS A 273 -3.31 -18.55 4.15
C LYS A 273 -2.68 -17.19 4.48
N ILE A 274 -3.40 -16.38 5.23
CA ILE A 274 -3.01 -15.02 5.59
C ILE A 274 -2.89 -14.92 7.10
N SER A 275 -1.66 -14.92 7.63
CA SER A 275 -1.38 -14.72 9.04
C SER A 275 -1.40 -13.23 9.41
N MET A 276 -1.29 -12.93 10.71
CA MET A 276 -1.24 -11.54 11.18
C MET A 276 -0.10 -10.74 10.52
N LYS A 277 1.09 -11.35 10.41
CA LYS A 277 2.30 -10.70 9.90
C LYS A 277 2.47 -10.80 8.37
N SER A 278 1.79 -11.73 7.70
CA SER A 278 1.88 -11.89 6.25
C SER A 278 1.54 -10.60 5.53
N PHE A 279 2.38 -10.22 4.57
CA PHE A 279 2.02 -9.19 3.62
C PHE A 279 0.97 -9.75 2.65
N TYR A 280 -0.10 -9.03 2.45
CA TYR A 280 -1.13 -9.29 1.47
C TYR A 280 -1.64 -7.96 0.96
N GLN A 281 -1.86 -7.83 -0.34
CA GLN A 281 -2.26 -6.56 -0.97
C GLN A 281 -3.59 -6.06 -0.42
N ILE A 282 -3.67 -4.74 -0.17
CA ILE A 282 -4.79 -4.16 0.59
C ILE A 282 -6.05 -3.89 -0.23
N ASN A 283 -5.96 -3.88 -1.54
CA ASN A 283 -7.09 -3.73 -2.45
C ASN A 283 -7.23 -5.02 -3.29
N PRO A 284 -8.11 -5.94 -2.91
CA PRO A 284 -8.22 -7.24 -3.55
C PRO A 284 -8.66 -7.16 -5.01
N ARG A 285 -9.52 -6.20 -5.37
CA ARG A 285 -9.95 -5.99 -6.76
C ARG A 285 -8.80 -5.51 -7.63
N GLN A 286 -8.06 -4.52 -7.17
CA GLN A 286 -6.98 -3.94 -7.96
C GLN A 286 -5.72 -4.80 -8.02
N VAL A 287 -5.49 -5.67 -7.04
CA VAL A 287 -4.38 -6.63 -7.15
C VAL A 287 -4.63 -7.68 -8.22
N GLU A 288 -5.88 -8.09 -8.42
CA GLU A 288 -6.24 -8.99 -9.54
C GLU A 288 -5.99 -8.31 -10.89
N VAL A 289 -6.34 -7.02 -11.02
CA VAL A 289 -6.04 -6.22 -12.22
C VAL A 289 -4.52 -6.08 -12.41
N LEU A 290 -3.78 -5.75 -11.35
CA LEU A 290 -2.32 -5.58 -11.36
C LEU A 290 -1.61 -6.84 -11.84
N TYR A 291 -1.90 -7.99 -11.22
CA TYR A 291 -1.22 -9.25 -11.54
C TYR A 291 -1.65 -9.80 -12.90
N SER A 292 -2.94 -9.69 -13.26
CA SER A 292 -3.41 -10.09 -14.60
C SER A 292 -2.72 -9.28 -15.70
N LYS A 293 -2.56 -7.97 -15.50
CA LYS A 293 -1.88 -7.11 -16.48
C LYS A 293 -0.38 -7.38 -16.55
N ALA A 294 0.27 -7.67 -15.43
CA ALA A 294 1.68 -8.06 -15.40
C ALA A 294 1.92 -9.38 -16.15
N ILE A 295 1.02 -10.36 -15.99
CA ILE A 295 1.05 -11.63 -16.73
C ILE A 295 0.81 -11.42 -18.23
N GLU A 296 -0.18 -10.60 -18.60
CA GLU A 296 -0.47 -10.23 -19.98
C GLU A 296 0.78 -9.64 -20.67
N TYR A 297 1.43 -8.69 -20.01
CA TYR A 297 2.66 -8.05 -20.54
C TYR A 297 3.83 -9.02 -20.66
N ALA A 298 4.00 -9.90 -19.69
CA ALA A 298 5.07 -10.89 -19.70
C ALA A 298 5.00 -11.86 -20.89
N LYS A 299 3.82 -12.11 -21.47
CA LYS A 299 3.58 -13.04 -22.59
C LYS A 299 4.26 -14.39 -22.37
N PHE A 300 4.00 -15.00 -21.21
CA PHE A 300 4.61 -16.24 -20.81
C PHE A 300 4.34 -17.40 -21.78
N LYS A 301 5.34 -18.29 -21.89
CA LYS A 301 5.24 -19.54 -22.62
C LYS A 301 5.28 -20.72 -21.65
N PRO A 302 4.59 -21.82 -21.93
CA PRO A 302 4.62 -23.02 -21.08
C PRO A 302 6.03 -23.61 -20.86
N THR A 303 7.01 -23.17 -21.64
CA THR A 303 8.42 -23.59 -21.53
C THR A 303 9.27 -22.67 -20.67
N ASP A 304 8.75 -21.50 -20.26
CA ASP A 304 9.51 -20.49 -19.57
C ASP A 304 9.89 -20.93 -18.14
N VAL A 305 11.09 -20.53 -17.72
CA VAL A 305 11.58 -20.56 -16.36
C VAL A 305 11.61 -19.12 -15.84
N VAL A 306 10.93 -18.91 -14.69
CA VAL A 306 10.73 -17.57 -14.12
C VAL A 306 11.29 -17.51 -12.70
N ILE A 307 11.95 -16.41 -12.36
CA ILE A 307 12.27 -16.05 -10.98
C ILE A 307 11.31 -14.94 -10.54
N ASP A 308 10.63 -15.14 -9.42
CA ASP A 308 9.85 -14.13 -8.70
C ASP A 308 10.69 -13.66 -7.52
N ALA A 309 11.37 -12.53 -7.72
CA ALA A 309 12.19 -11.88 -6.71
C ALA A 309 11.30 -11.08 -5.75
N TYR A 310 11.53 -11.23 -4.46
CA TYR A 310 10.70 -10.67 -3.37
C TYR A 310 9.30 -11.31 -3.28
N CYS A 311 9.22 -12.66 -3.38
CA CYS A 311 7.97 -13.38 -3.58
C CYS A 311 6.97 -13.32 -2.38
N GLY A 312 7.43 -12.93 -1.17
CA GLY A 312 6.59 -12.92 0.02
C GLY A 312 5.96 -14.30 0.29
N ILE A 313 4.65 -14.35 0.47
CA ILE A 313 3.89 -15.60 0.67
C ILE A 313 3.53 -16.31 -0.65
N GLY A 314 4.17 -15.94 -1.76
CA GLY A 314 4.04 -16.59 -3.05
C GLY A 314 2.86 -16.14 -3.92
N THR A 315 2.27 -14.97 -3.68
CA THR A 315 1.06 -14.52 -4.41
C THR A 315 1.31 -14.38 -5.91
N ILE A 316 2.42 -13.79 -6.34
CA ILE A 316 2.82 -13.70 -7.74
C ILE A 316 3.26 -15.06 -8.24
N SER A 317 4.20 -15.72 -7.54
CA SER A 317 4.75 -17.04 -7.93
C SER A 317 3.67 -18.07 -8.24
N LEU A 318 2.68 -18.24 -7.36
CA LEU A 318 1.62 -19.24 -7.54
C LEU A 318 0.63 -18.87 -8.64
N THR A 319 0.42 -17.58 -8.87
CA THR A 319 -0.38 -17.10 -10.02
C THR A 319 0.34 -17.39 -11.33
N LEU A 320 1.66 -17.20 -11.39
CA LEU A 320 2.49 -17.48 -12.57
C LEU A 320 2.61 -18.96 -12.88
N ALA A 321 2.63 -19.82 -11.88
CA ALA A 321 2.86 -21.27 -12.02
C ALA A 321 1.94 -21.94 -13.06
N LYS A 322 0.73 -21.40 -13.26
CA LYS A 322 -0.24 -21.91 -14.26
C LYS A 322 0.16 -21.62 -15.72
N HIS A 323 1.10 -20.73 -15.95
CA HIS A 323 1.45 -20.20 -17.27
C HIS A 323 2.84 -20.63 -17.75
N VAL A 324 3.67 -21.21 -16.88
CA VAL A 324 5.08 -21.44 -17.12
C VAL A 324 5.53 -22.84 -16.72
N LYS A 325 6.72 -23.25 -17.18
CA LYS A 325 7.32 -24.56 -16.83
C LYS A 325 7.71 -24.61 -15.36
N LYS A 326 8.34 -23.55 -14.84
CA LYS A 326 8.88 -23.50 -13.48
C LYS A 326 8.92 -22.08 -12.96
N VAL A 327 8.59 -21.90 -11.69
CA VAL A 327 8.78 -20.64 -10.96
C VAL A 327 9.69 -20.89 -9.76
N TYR A 328 10.64 -19.98 -9.56
CA TYR A 328 11.45 -19.89 -8.35
C TYR A 328 11.05 -18.63 -7.61
N GLY A 329 10.40 -18.76 -6.46
CA GLY A 329 10.08 -17.65 -5.56
C GLY A 329 11.19 -17.47 -4.54
N VAL A 330 11.76 -16.26 -4.47
CA VAL A 330 12.89 -15.95 -3.58
C VAL A 330 12.48 -14.83 -2.61
N GLU A 331 12.73 -15.05 -1.31
CA GLU A 331 12.38 -14.12 -0.25
C GLU A 331 13.34 -14.30 0.93
N VAL A 332 13.74 -13.18 1.55
CA VAL A 332 14.69 -13.19 2.69
C VAL A 332 14.02 -13.50 4.03
N VAL A 333 12.69 -13.40 4.13
CA VAL A 333 11.94 -13.63 5.36
C VAL A 333 11.58 -15.11 5.50
N PRO A 334 12.19 -15.87 6.43
CA PRO A 334 11.97 -17.32 6.54
C PRO A 334 10.50 -17.71 6.71
N GLN A 335 9.73 -16.95 7.51
CA GLN A 335 8.33 -17.26 7.74
C GLN A 335 7.48 -17.09 6.47
N ALA A 336 7.80 -16.10 5.63
CA ALA A 336 7.10 -15.91 4.36
C ALA A 336 7.32 -17.09 3.40
N ILE A 337 8.54 -17.67 3.40
CA ILE A 337 8.83 -18.90 2.63
C ILE A 337 8.08 -20.11 3.16
N VAL A 338 7.93 -20.27 4.48
CA VAL A 338 7.08 -21.31 5.06
C VAL A 338 5.64 -21.14 4.57
N ASP A 339 5.09 -19.92 4.70
CA ASP A 339 3.73 -19.62 4.25
C ASP A 339 3.57 -19.85 2.73
N ALA A 340 4.58 -19.51 1.91
CA ALA A 340 4.56 -19.73 0.46
C ALA A 340 4.51 -21.22 0.09
N LYS A 341 5.30 -22.06 0.77
CA LYS A 341 5.28 -23.52 0.58
C LYS A 341 3.93 -24.13 0.97
N GLU A 342 3.38 -23.73 2.13
CA GLU A 342 2.04 -24.15 2.54
C GLU A 342 0.96 -23.71 1.54
N ASN A 343 1.09 -22.52 0.96
CA ASN A 343 0.18 -22.03 -0.07
C ASN A 343 0.32 -22.82 -1.39
N ALA A 344 1.53 -23.23 -1.76
CA ALA A 344 1.73 -24.09 -2.93
C ALA A 344 1.05 -25.46 -2.73
N GLU A 345 1.25 -26.10 -1.57
CA GLU A 345 0.62 -27.38 -1.22
C GLU A 345 -0.92 -27.26 -1.22
N ARG A 346 -1.47 -26.19 -0.60
CA ARG A 346 -2.92 -25.90 -0.54
C ARG A 346 -3.55 -25.81 -1.94
N ASN A 347 -2.80 -25.28 -2.91
CA ASN A 347 -3.27 -25.12 -4.29
C ASN A 347 -2.82 -26.24 -5.23
N HIS A 348 -2.18 -27.30 -4.72
CA HIS A 348 -1.66 -28.42 -5.51
C HIS A 348 -0.69 -28.00 -6.61
N ILE A 349 0.08 -26.90 -6.39
CA ILE A 349 1.06 -26.37 -7.33
C ILE A 349 2.42 -27.03 -7.04
N THR A 350 2.94 -27.76 -8.03
CA THR A 350 4.18 -28.54 -7.89
C THR A 350 5.36 -27.98 -8.68
N ASN A 351 5.11 -27.02 -9.56
CA ASN A 351 6.13 -26.37 -10.39
C ASN A 351 6.59 -25.01 -9.87
N ALA A 352 6.22 -24.65 -8.62
CA ALA A 352 6.77 -23.51 -7.89
C ALA A 352 7.70 -24.00 -6.77
N GLU A 353 8.90 -23.45 -6.72
CA GLU A 353 9.91 -23.74 -5.69
C GLU A 353 10.23 -22.47 -4.93
N PHE A 354 10.29 -22.54 -3.60
CA PHE A 354 10.50 -21.39 -2.74
C PHE A 354 11.79 -21.49 -1.96
N VAL A 355 12.63 -20.46 -2.07
CA VAL A 355 13.98 -20.39 -1.48
C VAL A 355 14.09 -19.20 -0.54
N CYS A 356 14.60 -19.45 0.66
CA CYS A 356 14.88 -18.40 1.64
C CYS A 356 16.30 -17.87 1.41
N ASP A 357 16.42 -16.83 0.59
CA ASP A 357 17.72 -16.24 0.24
C ASP A 357 17.54 -14.78 -0.22
N ASP A 358 18.66 -14.06 -0.37
CA ASP A 358 18.71 -12.83 -1.15
C ASP A 358 18.57 -13.13 -2.64
N ALA A 359 17.67 -12.43 -3.32
CA ALA A 359 17.38 -12.71 -4.73
C ALA A 359 18.58 -12.46 -5.65
N GLY A 360 19.46 -11.51 -5.31
CA GLY A 360 20.71 -11.30 -6.05
C GLY A 360 21.68 -12.46 -5.88
N HIS A 361 21.82 -12.97 -4.66
CA HIS A 361 22.64 -14.14 -4.36
C HIS A 361 22.12 -15.38 -5.10
N PHE A 362 20.83 -15.65 -5.01
CA PHE A 362 20.18 -16.75 -5.72
C PHE A 362 20.40 -16.71 -7.25
N MET A 363 20.27 -15.52 -7.87
CA MET A 363 20.53 -15.37 -9.31
C MET A 363 21.99 -15.69 -9.68
N THR A 364 22.95 -15.47 -8.78
CA THR A 364 24.37 -15.82 -9.02
C THR A 364 24.54 -17.31 -9.21
N GLU A 365 23.83 -18.14 -8.42
CA GLU A 365 23.88 -19.60 -8.58
C GLU A 365 23.39 -20.06 -9.95
N PHE A 366 22.36 -19.42 -10.52
CA PHE A 366 21.88 -19.72 -11.87
C PHE A 366 22.93 -19.38 -12.95
N VAL A 367 23.60 -18.25 -12.79
CA VAL A 367 24.71 -17.85 -13.69
C VAL A 367 25.84 -18.88 -13.64
N GLU A 368 26.26 -19.34 -12.46
CA GLU A 368 27.32 -20.31 -12.26
C GLU A 368 26.97 -21.69 -12.85
N ARG A 369 25.70 -22.09 -12.76
CA ARG A 369 25.20 -23.35 -13.33
C ARG A 369 24.88 -23.26 -14.83
N HIS A 370 25.03 -22.08 -15.45
CA HIS A 370 24.65 -21.81 -16.84
C HIS A 370 23.18 -22.15 -17.14
N GLU A 371 22.31 -22.00 -16.14
CA GLU A 371 20.87 -22.24 -16.29
C GLU A 371 20.19 -21.00 -16.89
N LYS A 372 19.31 -21.24 -17.85
CA LYS A 372 18.56 -20.16 -18.50
C LYS A 372 17.34 -19.77 -17.67
N VAL A 373 17.15 -18.44 -17.49
CA VAL A 373 15.93 -17.84 -16.95
C VAL A 373 15.34 -16.96 -18.05
N ASP A 374 14.07 -17.16 -18.37
CA ASP A 374 13.40 -16.46 -19.46
C ASP A 374 12.80 -15.12 -19.00
N CYS A 375 12.34 -15.04 -17.76
CA CYS A 375 11.78 -13.83 -17.19
C CYS A 375 12.11 -13.70 -15.69
N VAL A 376 12.32 -12.47 -15.23
CA VAL A 376 12.38 -12.14 -13.80
C VAL A 376 11.24 -11.17 -13.48
N MET A 377 10.39 -11.57 -12.53
CA MET A 377 9.40 -10.71 -11.90
C MET A 377 10.05 -10.01 -10.70
N VAL A 378 9.82 -8.71 -10.58
CA VAL A 378 10.43 -7.89 -9.53
C VAL A 378 9.35 -7.04 -8.88
N ASP A 379 9.10 -7.23 -7.58
CA ASP A 379 8.20 -6.39 -6.76
C ASP A 379 8.92 -5.96 -5.48
N PRO A 380 9.89 -5.03 -5.56
CA PRO A 380 10.76 -4.68 -4.45
C PRO A 380 10.08 -3.73 -3.46
N PRO A 381 10.61 -3.60 -2.24
CA PRO A 381 10.14 -2.60 -1.29
C PRO A 381 10.32 -1.17 -1.84
N ARG A 382 9.71 -0.18 -1.18
CA ARG A 382 9.70 1.26 -1.59
C ARG A 382 11.07 1.87 -1.92
N LYS A 383 12.16 1.30 -1.41
CA LYS A 383 13.54 1.76 -1.72
C LYS A 383 14.02 1.34 -3.13
N GLY A 384 13.26 0.51 -3.84
CA GLY A 384 13.66 -0.08 -5.11
C GLY A 384 14.70 -1.18 -4.94
N CYS A 385 15.30 -1.60 -6.04
CA CYS A 385 16.37 -2.60 -6.08
C CYS A 385 17.69 -2.01 -5.58
N SER A 386 18.54 -2.85 -4.99
CA SER A 386 19.93 -2.49 -4.70
C SER A 386 20.76 -2.55 -5.98
N THR A 387 21.88 -1.81 -6.02
CA THR A 387 22.83 -1.86 -7.14
C THR A 387 23.32 -3.29 -7.37
N GLU A 388 23.64 -3.99 -6.29
CA GLU A 388 24.09 -5.38 -6.36
C GLU A 388 23.04 -6.30 -7.00
N PHE A 389 21.77 -6.17 -6.61
CA PHE A 389 20.67 -6.91 -7.23
C PHE A 389 20.58 -6.64 -8.74
N LEU A 390 20.65 -5.36 -9.15
CA LEU A 390 20.59 -4.98 -10.56
C LEU A 390 21.79 -5.52 -11.36
N GLU A 391 22.99 -5.53 -10.78
CA GLU A 391 24.19 -6.14 -11.38
C GLU A 391 23.98 -7.65 -11.60
N ARG A 392 23.47 -8.38 -10.62
CA ARG A 392 23.19 -9.82 -10.74
C ARG A 392 22.09 -10.10 -11.77
N LEU A 393 21.00 -9.33 -11.73
CA LEU A 393 19.92 -9.42 -12.70
C LEU A 393 20.43 -9.23 -14.16
N THR A 394 21.27 -8.24 -14.38
CA THR A 394 21.82 -7.96 -15.73
C THR A 394 22.89 -8.98 -16.16
N THR A 395 23.59 -9.61 -15.20
CA THR A 395 24.51 -10.73 -15.44
C THR A 395 23.75 -12.00 -15.81
N LEU A 396 22.67 -12.32 -15.11
CA LEU A 396 21.75 -13.41 -15.45
C LEU A 396 21.13 -13.21 -16.83
N SER A 397 20.91 -11.96 -17.22
CA SER A 397 20.49 -11.56 -18.57
C SER A 397 19.19 -12.22 -19.04
N PRO A 398 18.09 -12.21 -18.27
CA PRO A 398 16.81 -12.75 -18.72
C PRO A 398 16.32 -12.00 -19.97
N GLU A 399 15.55 -12.70 -20.82
CA GLU A 399 14.93 -12.11 -22.01
C GLU A 399 13.95 -10.98 -21.66
N ARG A 400 13.23 -11.15 -20.52
CA ARG A 400 12.21 -10.21 -20.04
C ARG A 400 12.36 -9.93 -18.56
N ILE A 401 12.05 -8.68 -18.19
CA ILE A 401 11.90 -8.24 -16.80
C ILE A 401 10.54 -7.58 -16.68
N VAL A 402 9.72 -8.05 -15.74
CA VAL A 402 8.47 -7.38 -15.36
C VAL A 402 8.67 -6.77 -13.98
N TYR A 403 8.71 -5.44 -13.95
CA TYR A 403 8.98 -4.69 -12.74
C TYR A 403 7.70 -4.02 -12.23
N ILE A 404 7.14 -4.53 -11.14
CA ILE A 404 6.04 -3.91 -10.39
C ILE A 404 6.65 -3.01 -9.32
N SER A 405 6.09 -1.82 -9.09
CA SER A 405 6.60 -0.91 -8.06
C SER A 405 5.54 0.04 -7.51
N CYS A 406 5.50 0.15 -6.19
CA CYS A 406 4.72 1.19 -5.49
C CYS A 406 5.44 2.56 -5.43
N ASN A 407 6.68 2.66 -5.95
CA ASN A 407 7.46 3.88 -5.96
C ASN A 407 8.10 4.12 -7.34
N VAL A 408 7.40 4.88 -8.19
CA VAL A 408 7.82 5.16 -9.56
C VAL A 408 9.18 5.87 -9.62
N ALA A 409 9.56 6.66 -8.61
CA ALA A 409 10.85 7.36 -8.61
C ALA A 409 12.03 6.39 -8.48
N THR A 410 11.92 5.37 -7.62
CA THR A 410 12.95 4.34 -7.51
C THR A 410 12.95 3.40 -8.72
N GLN A 411 11.78 3.11 -9.27
CA GLN A 411 11.66 2.34 -10.51
C GLN A 411 12.33 3.07 -11.71
N ALA A 412 12.13 4.39 -11.81
CA ALA A 412 12.78 5.21 -12.85
C ALA A 412 14.30 5.25 -12.69
N ARG A 413 14.81 5.34 -11.45
CA ARG A 413 16.23 5.23 -11.14
C ARG A 413 16.80 3.88 -11.61
N ASP A 414 16.12 2.81 -11.26
CA ASP A 414 16.55 1.44 -11.60
C ASP A 414 16.46 1.20 -13.12
N LEU A 415 15.45 1.79 -13.79
CA LEU A 415 15.33 1.77 -15.25
C LEU A 415 16.54 2.38 -15.93
N THR A 416 17.09 3.50 -15.43
CA THR A 416 18.30 4.12 -16.00
C THR A 416 19.43 3.10 -16.10
N TYR A 417 19.67 2.37 -15.00
CA TYR A 417 20.70 1.32 -14.98
C TYR A 417 20.41 0.18 -15.97
N LEU A 418 19.15 -0.30 -16.01
CA LEU A 418 18.76 -1.40 -16.90
C LEU A 418 18.88 -1.02 -18.39
N VAL A 419 18.55 0.22 -18.75
CA VAL A 419 18.72 0.74 -20.13
C VAL A 419 20.20 0.80 -20.51
N GLU A 420 21.08 1.25 -19.63
CA GLU A 420 22.54 1.23 -19.86
C GLU A 420 23.08 -0.19 -20.09
N LYS A 421 22.41 -1.21 -19.54
CA LYS A 421 22.73 -2.64 -19.74
C LYS A 421 22.02 -3.28 -20.93
N GLY A 422 21.34 -2.49 -21.76
CA GLY A 422 20.75 -2.91 -23.04
C GLY A 422 19.30 -3.35 -22.98
N TYR A 423 18.61 -3.22 -21.82
CA TYR A 423 17.17 -3.46 -21.72
C TYR A 423 16.39 -2.28 -22.31
N LYS A 424 15.30 -2.60 -23.00
CA LYS A 424 14.40 -1.62 -23.60
C LYS A 424 13.06 -1.64 -22.88
N PRO A 425 12.56 -0.50 -22.36
CA PRO A 425 11.20 -0.41 -21.85
C PRO A 425 10.20 -0.57 -23.00
N LEU A 426 9.19 -1.42 -22.82
CA LEU A 426 8.17 -1.71 -23.83
C LEU A 426 6.80 -1.16 -23.44
N ASP A 427 6.30 -1.56 -22.27
CA ASP A 427 4.98 -1.23 -21.78
C ASP A 427 5.04 -0.66 -20.37
N VAL A 428 4.27 0.39 -20.14
CA VAL A 428 4.15 1.04 -18.82
C VAL A 428 2.68 1.16 -18.46
N GLN A 429 2.28 0.56 -17.33
CA GLN A 429 0.89 0.53 -16.89
C GLN A 429 0.76 0.92 -15.42
N PRO A 430 0.28 2.12 -15.13
CA PRO A 430 -0.14 2.48 -13.77
C PRO A 430 -1.45 1.78 -13.39
N VAL A 431 -1.57 1.42 -12.11
CA VAL A 431 -2.76 0.83 -11.52
C VAL A 431 -3.11 1.57 -10.23
N ASP A 432 -4.37 1.97 -10.08
CA ASP A 432 -4.85 2.65 -8.88
C ASP A 432 -5.15 1.67 -7.74
N MET A 433 -4.09 1.12 -7.16
CA MET A 433 -4.19 0.24 -5.99
C MET A 433 -4.74 0.97 -4.75
N PHE A 434 -4.62 2.30 -4.69
CA PHE A 434 -4.93 3.12 -3.53
C PHE A 434 -5.82 4.31 -3.91
N PRO A 435 -7.09 4.10 -4.27
CA PRO A 435 -8.05 5.15 -4.58
C PRO A 435 -8.05 6.30 -3.58
N HIS A 436 -8.26 7.52 -4.07
CA HIS A 436 -8.28 8.78 -3.29
C HIS A 436 -6.93 9.17 -2.65
N THR A 437 -5.85 8.48 -3.00
CA THR A 437 -4.49 8.81 -2.55
C THR A 437 -3.56 9.02 -3.75
N PRO A 438 -2.43 9.71 -3.60
CA PRO A 438 -1.47 9.88 -4.69
C PRO A 438 -0.65 8.62 -4.97
N HIS A 439 -0.82 7.55 -4.21
CA HIS A 439 -0.07 6.32 -4.40
C HIS A 439 -0.53 5.57 -5.64
N ILE A 440 0.43 4.93 -6.31
CA ILE A 440 0.26 4.20 -7.57
C ILE A 440 1.07 2.91 -7.46
N GLU A 441 0.55 1.81 -8.00
CA GLU A 441 1.37 0.69 -8.42
C GLU A 441 1.64 0.82 -9.92
N ASN A 442 2.85 0.59 -10.35
CA ASN A 442 3.20 0.70 -11.77
C ASN A 442 3.90 -0.55 -12.27
N ILE A 443 3.42 -1.06 -13.40
CA ILE A 443 4.03 -2.20 -14.12
C ILE A 443 4.90 -1.64 -15.23
N LEU A 444 6.14 -2.11 -15.31
CA LEU A 444 7.09 -1.81 -16.38
C LEU A 444 7.59 -3.12 -16.98
N LEU A 445 7.30 -3.34 -18.25
CA LEU A 445 7.90 -4.43 -19.01
C LEU A 445 9.18 -3.96 -19.70
N LEU A 446 10.25 -4.74 -19.53
CA LEU A 446 11.49 -4.54 -20.26
C LEU A 446 11.87 -5.83 -20.99
N SER A 447 12.51 -5.68 -22.17
CA SER A 447 13.13 -6.79 -22.88
C SER A 447 14.54 -6.41 -23.35
N LYS A 448 15.32 -7.43 -23.63
CA LYS A 448 16.67 -7.28 -24.16
C LYS A 448 16.70 -7.46 -25.67
#